data_9b71e774359dfc4516b5c3f7abc2360a
#
_entry.id   9b71e774359dfc4516b5c3f7abc2360a
#
_cell.length_a   1.000
_cell.length_b   1.000
_cell.length_c   1.000
_cell.angle_alpha   90.00
_cell.angle_beta   90.00
_cell.angle_gamma   90.00
#
_symmetry.space_group_name_H-M   'P 1'
#
loop_
_entity.id
_entity.type
_entity.pdbx_description
1 polymer ?
#
loop_
_entity_poly.entity_id
_entity_poly.type
_entity_poly.pdbx_seq_one_letter_code
_entity_poly.pdbx_strand_id
1 'polypeptide(L)'
;MHYTEIAISKPFEGAPKINLPDIFGASPNKPLILKVAVTGERPIKYSAENLPDGLVLENGIITGCVAEEGVYPIVLKAENALGETTKTINFEIKENCVLLTPLMGFTSWNAYAADVSQEKIEHATKLMIESGICEYGYSYINTDSGWQKEYGGKYDAIMPNEKFPDMKKMCDTIHSYGLKCGIYSTPMLKAWGCPKEFESIPGCTQGEPDELFAYTNSGIGVIRKEKNNVQQWTEWGFDYLKYDWSPCDPYNAELMRRELMASPRDFGYCVTVTARPEYKNYWSKYCNSYRNGVDTFGYWQNFMDLYGCYKSFITSMNKGHFFDLDMLDIGDCDLFTDGCQYTEDEQILVYSLRAFMGSPIQISCKLDKLTEFQLSLFCNEEIIALNQDIAFKSAKPMVMIENGDKCFHTYKRKLNDGSYAIMIMNLGSVADNIPIYLDEYSSVRDLWAKKDLEKTDVLYIHMKPHTVRVFKITEDI
;
A
#
# COMPACT_ATOMS: atom_id res chain seq x y z
N MET A 1 20.61 -12.17 -13.16
CA MET A 1 19.74 -13.39 -13.29
C MET A 1 19.35 -13.80 -11.89
N HIS A 2 18.05 -13.71 -11.55
CA HIS A 2 17.52 -14.08 -10.25
C HIS A 2 17.42 -15.61 -10.10
N TYR A 3 17.47 -16.07 -8.85
CA TYR A 3 17.35 -17.49 -8.49
C TYR A 3 15.89 -17.93 -8.37
N THR A 4 15.06 -17.08 -7.75
CA THR A 4 13.61 -17.32 -7.65
C THR A 4 12.98 -17.09 -9.03
N GLU A 5 12.40 -18.14 -9.61
CA GLU A 5 11.70 -18.01 -10.90
C GLU A 5 10.44 -17.13 -10.72
N ILE A 6 10.26 -16.14 -11.59
CA ILE A 6 9.06 -15.31 -11.65
C ILE A 6 8.40 -15.41 -13.02
N ALA A 7 7.08 -15.45 -13.05
CA ALA A 7 6.31 -15.38 -14.28
C ALA A 7 6.25 -13.94 -14.81
N ILE A 8 6.49 -13.76 -16.11
CA ILE A 8 6.37 -12.46 -16.77
C ILE A 8 4.88 -12.05 -16.81
N SER A 9 4.59 -10.84 -16.37
CA SER A 9 3.24 -10.31 -16.33
C SER A 9 2.88 -9.57 -17.61
N LYS A 10 1.68 -9.83 -18.10
CA LYS A 10 1.16 -9.30 -19.37
C LYS A 10 -0.24 -8.72 -19.16
N PRO A 11 -0.36 -7.47 -18.71
CA PRO A 11 -1.62 -6.89 -18.27
C PRO A 11 -2.68 -6.77 -19.36
N PHE A 12 -2.25 -6.70 -20.64
CA PHE A 12 -3.14 -6.43 -21.76
C PHE A 12 -3.28 -7.63 -22.73
N GLU A 13 -2.94 -8.84 -22.27
CA GLU A 13 -3.09 -10.06 -23.06
C GLU A 13 -4.12 -11.02 -22.44
N GLY A 14 -4.76 -11.84 -23.29
CA GLY A 14 -5.64 -12.93 -22.86
C GLY A 14 -7.08 -12.54 -22.55
N ALA A 15 -7.82 -13.51 -22.02
CA ALA A 15 -9.19 -13.30 -21.52
C ALA A 15 -9.20 -12.38 -20.30
N PRO A 16 -10.32 -11.69 -20.01
CA PRO A 16 -10.37 -10.73 -18.90
C PRO A 16 -10.27 -11.44 -17.55
N LYS A 17 -9.57 -10.80 -16.58
CA LYS A 17 -9.49 -11.24 -15.18
C LYS A 17 -9.67 -10.04 -14.26
N ILE A 18 -10.66 -10.09 -13.36
CA ILE A 18 -10.92 -9.03 -12.38
C ILE A 18 -9.98 -9.20 -11.19
N ASN A 19 -9.15 -8.20 -10.93
CA ASN A 19 -8.08 -8.18 -9.92
C ASN A 19 -8.43 -7.23 -8.76
N LEU A 20 -9.60 -7.40 -8.16
CA LEU A 20 -10.05 -6.67 -6.98
C LEU A 20 -10.17 -7.61 -5.79
N PRO A 21 -10.02 -7.14 -4.54
CA PRO A 21 -10.41 -7.92 -3.37
C PRO A 21 -11.93 -8.16 -3.34
N ASP A 22 -12.38 -9.16 -2.59
CA ASP A 22 -13.80 -9.53 -2.50
C ASP A 22 -14.63 -8.55 -1.63
N ILE A 23 -14.00 -7.49 -1.12
CA ILE A 23 -14.64 -6.45 -0.31
C ILE A 23 -14.18 -5.06 -0.76
N PHE A 24 -15.07 -4.08 -0.59
CA PHE A 24 -14.80 -2.66 -0.73
C PHE A 24 -15.55 -1.90 0.36
N GLY A 25 -14.98 -0.85 0.92
CA GLY A 25 -15.59 -0.07 1.99
C GLY A 25 -15.74 1.40 1.64
N ALA A 26 -16.84 2.00 2.10
CA ALA A 26 -17.08 3.44 2.03
C ALA A 26 -18.04 3.89 3.16
N SER A 27 -18.01 5.19 3.50
CA SER A 27 -18.97 5.76 4.42
C SER A 27 -20.29 6.15 3.72
N PRO A 28 -21.45 6.09 4.42
CA PRO A 28 -22.71 6.51 3.84
C PRO A 28 -22.70 8.01 3.50
N ASN A 29 -23.37 8.37 2.41
CA ASN A 29 -23.49 9.74 1.90
C ASN A 29 -22.16 10.44 1.53
N LYS A 30 -21.04 9.72 1.52
CA LYS A 30 -19.77 10.26 1.05
C LYS A 30 -19.47 9.75 -0.37
N PRO A 31 -18.82 10.58 -1.22
CA PRO A 31 -18.47 10.16 -2.57
C PRO A 31 -17.46 9.02 -2.52
N LEU A 32 -17.70 7.98 -3.31
CA LEU A 32 -16.75 6.89 -3.54
C LEU A 32 -16.29 6.84 -4.99
N ILE A 33 -15.12 6.28 -5.18
CA ILE A 33 -14.55 5.98 -6.49
C ILE A 33 -13.85 4.62 -6.42
N LEU A 34 -14.09 3.77 -7.42
CA LEU A 34 -13.45 2.47 -7.56
C LEU A 34 -13.20 2.18 -9.04
N LYS A 35 -11.92 2.08 -9.43
CA LYS A 35 -11.53 1.50 -10.71
C LYS A 35 -11.72 -0.01 -10.65
N VAL A 36 -12.48 -0.56 -11.58
CA VAL A 36 -12.59 -2.02 -11.75
C VAL A 36 -11.33 -2.49 -12.46
N ALA A 37 -10.35 -2.95 -11.68
CA ALA A 37 -9.07 -3.43 -12.17
C ALA A 37 -9.23 -4.74 -12.92
N VAL A 38 -8.93 -4.74 -14.24
CA VAL A 38 -9.12 -5.91 -15.11
C VAL A 38 -7.95 -6.05 -16.08
N THR A 39 -7.20 -7.14 -15.97
CA THR A 39 -6.23 -7.55 -16.98
C THR A 39 -6.93 -8.24 -18.14
N GLY A 40 -6.32 -8.23 -19.33
CA GLY A 40 -6.83 -8.86 -20.55
C GLY A 40 -6.74 -7.97 -21.78
N GLU A 41 -6.92 -8.56 -22.95
CA GLU A 41 -6.88 -7.86 -24.25
C GLU A 41 -7.97 -6.79 -24.33
N ARG A 42 -7.60 -5.64 -24.88
CA ARG A 42 -8.52 -4.50 -25.06
C ARG A 42 -9.26 -4.57 -26.41
N PRO A 43 -10.49 -4.03 -26.53
CA PRO A 43 -11.27 -3.34 -25.48
C PRO A 43 -11.96 -4.31 -24.51
N ILE A 44 -12.17 -3.88 -23.27
CA ILE A 44 -12.97 -4.59 -22.28
C ILE A 44 -14.30 -3.88 -22.09
N LYS A 45 -15.38 -4.67 -22.10
CA LYS A 45 -16.73 -4.22 -21.76
C LYS A 45 -17.01 -4.57 -20.30
N TYR A 46 -17.52 -3.59 -19.55
CA TYR A 46 -17.83 -3.72 -18.13
C TYR A 46 -19.34 -3.69 -17.91
N SER A 47 -19.83 -4.49 -16.97
CA SER A 47 -21.18 -4.40 -16.45
C SER A 47 -21.24 -4.81 -14.98
N ALA A 48 -22.30 -4.43 -14.29
CA ALA A 48 -22.52 -4.77 -12.89
C ALA A 48 -23.99 -5.15 -12.66
N GLU A 49 -24.22 -6.15 -11.82
CA GLU A 49 -25.56 -6.50 -11.30
C GLU A 49 -25.63 -6.11 -9.82
N ASN A 50 -26.82 -5.77 -9.34
CA ASN A 50 -27.11 -5.37 -7.97
C ASN A 50 -26.32 -4.13 -7.50
N LEU A 51 -26.00 -3.22 -8.42
CA LEU A 51 -25.34 -1.97 -8.05
C LEU A 51 -26.32 -1.13 -7.20
N PRO A 52 -25.95 -0.70 -5.98
CA PRO A 52 -26.80 0.10 -5.12
C PRO A 52 -27.25 1.41 -5.77
N ASP A 53 -28.45 1.87 -5.40
CA ASP A 53 -28.93 3.19 -5.80
C ASP A 53 -27.92 4.28 -5.40
N GLY A 54 -27.69 5.22 -6.31
CA GLY A 54 -26.70 6.29 -6.15
C GLY A 54 -25.30 5.96 -6.67
N LEU A 55 -25.05 4.72 -7.13
CA LEU A 55 -23.81 4.35 -7.82
C LEU A 55 -24.04 4.19 -9.32
N VAL A 56 -23.03 4.54 -10.09
CA VAL A 56 -22.97 4.32 -11.54
C VAL A 56 -21.66 3.64 -11.92
N LEU A 57 -21.70 2.75 -12.92
CA LEU A 57 -20.53 2.14 -13.54
C LEU A 57 -20.37 2.67 -14.97
N GLU A 58 -19.31 3.42 -15.20
CA GLU A 58 -18.98 3.95 -16.53
C GLU A 58 -17.52 3.65 -16.86
N ASN A 59 -17.25 3.06 -18.02
CA ASN A 59 -15.90 2.77 -18.51
C ASN A 59 -15.01 2.03 -17.51
N GLY A 60 -15.57 1.12 -16.69
CA GLY A 60 -14.83 0.38 -15.66
C GLY A 60 -14.54 1.19 -14.40
N ILE A 61 -15.23 2.30 -14.18
CA ILE A 61 -15.13 3.12 -12.97
C ILE A 61 -16.50 3.19 -12.30
N ILE A 62 -16.58 2.82 -11.03
CA ILE A 62 -17.78 2.98 -10.19
C ILE A 62 -17.62 4.27 -9.40
N THR A 63 -18.64 5.15 -9.49
CA THR A 63 -18.69 6.43 -8.76
C THR A 63 -20.07 6.68 -8.18
N GLY A 64 -20.17 7.59 -7.24
CA GLY A 64 -21.42 8.00 -6.61
C GLY A 64 -21.35 7.95 -5.09
N CYS A 65 -22.49 7.82 -4.44
CA CYS A 65 -22.59 7.61 -2.99
C CYS A 65 -23.77 6.71 -2.66
N VAL A 66 -23.68 5.97 -1.56
CA VAL A 66 -24.76 5.13 -1.02
C VAL A 66 -25.25 5.76 0.28
N ALA A 67 -26.57 5.95 0.42
CA ALA A 67 -27.12 6.65 1.58
C ALA A 67 -27.23 5.74 2.82
N GLU A 68 -27.59 4.48 2.64
CA GLU A 68 -27.90 3.57 3.75
C GLU A 68 -26.71 2.66 4.08
N GLU A 69 -26.49 2.45 5.38
CA GLU A 69 -25.54 1.45 5.84
C GLU A 69 -25.99 0.03 5.48
N GLY A 70 -25.03 -0.82 5.13
CA GLY A 70 -25.31 -2.20 4.77
C GLY A 70 -24.15 -2.89 4.08
N VAL A 71 -24.37 -4.14 3.71
CA VAL A 71 -23.47 -4.93 2.87
C VAL A 71 -24.20 -5.25 1.56
N TYR A 72 -23.64 -4.78 0.47
CA TYR A 72 -24.22 -4.88 -0.86
C TYR A 72 -23.36 -5.81 -1.74
N PRO A 73 -23.78 -7.05 -2.01
CA PRO A 73 -23.05 -7.95 -2.91
C PRO A 73 -23.30 -7.53 -4.36
N ILE A 74 -22.27 -6.98 -4.99
CA ILE A 74 -22.28 -6.52 -6.38
C ILE A 74 -21.58 -7.57 -7.24
N VAL A 75 -22.21 -8.00 -8.34
CA VAL A 75 -21.59 -8.89 -9.32
C VAL A 75 -21.01 -8.05 -10.46
N LEU A 76 -19.68 -7.96 -10.51
CA LEU A 76 -18.98 -7.33 -11.62
C LEU A 76 -18.74 -8.34 -12.73
N LYS A 77 -18.94 -7.92 -13.98
CA LYS A 77 -18.61 -8.69 -15.17
C LYS A 77 -17.66 -7.89 -16.06
N ALA A 78 -16.67 -8.57 -16.60
CA ALA A 78 -15.77 -8.04 -17.63
C ALA A 78 -15.75 -9.01 -18.84
N GLU A 79 -15.78 -8.47 -20.06
CA GLU A 79 -15.88 -9.23 -21.30
C GLU A 79 -14.95 -8.63 -22.37
N ASN A 80 -14.25 -9.48 -23.13
CA ASN A 80 -13.50 -9.11 -24.33
C ASN A 80 -13.70 -10.17 -25.43
N ALA A 81 -13.00 -10.05 -26.55
CA ALA A 81 -13.11 -10.98 -27.67
C ALA A 81 -12.69 -12.43 -27.32
N LEU A 82 -11.94 -12.64 -26.25
CA LEU A 82 -11.38 -13.94 -25.85
C LEU A 82 -12.17 -14.62 -24.71
N GLY A 83 -13.15 -13.93 -24.10
CA GLY A 83 -13.98 -14.52 -23.07
C GLY A 83 -14.59 -13.50 -22.11
N GLU A 84 -15.14 -14.03 -21.02
CA GLU A 84 -15.76 -13.24 -19.96
C GLU A 84 -15.36 -13.76 -18.57
N THR A 85 -15.45 -12.89 -17.58
CA THR A 85 -15.26 -13.23 -16.17
C THR A 85 -16.25 -12.47 -15.30
N THR A 86 -16.64 -13.08 -14.20
CA THR A 86 -17.48 -12.44 -13.18
C THR A 86 -16.82 -12.53 -11.80
N LYS A 87 -17.08 -11.53 -10.97
CA LYS A 87 -16.61 -11.52 -9.59
C LYS A 87 -17.63 -10.83 -8.69
N THR A 88 -17.97 -11.44 -7.56
CA THR A 88 -18.80 -10.81 -6.53
C THR A 88 -17.92 -10.04 -5.58
N ILE A 89 -18.25 -8.78 -5.33
CA ILE A 89 -17.58 -7.92 -4.34
C ILE A 89 -18.62 -7.40 -3.37
N ASN A 90 -18.37 -7.55 -2.08
CA ASN A 90 -19.22 -7.01 -1.04
C ASN A 90 -18.84 -5.56 -0.76
N PHE A 91 -19.73 -4.62 -1.11
CA PHE A 91 -19.59 -3.23 -0.71
C PHE A 91 -20.13 -3.05 0.70
N GLU A 92 -19.25 -2.77 1.64
CA GLU A 92 -19.58 -2.50 3.02
C GLU A 92 -19.71 -0.99 3.23
N ILE A 93 -20.93 -0.54 3.35
CA ILE A 93 -21.25 0.88 3.60
C ILE A 93 -21.50 1.06 5.09
N LYS A 94 -20.56 1.72 5.74
CA LYS A 94 -20.61 2.00 7.18
C LYS A 94 -19.71 3.19 7.50
N GLU A 95 -20.02 3.94 8.54
CA GLU A 95 -19.18 5.05 9.01
C GLU A 95 -17.71 4.64 9.16
N ASN A 96 -16.83 5.42 8.52
CA ASN A 96 -15.36 5.22 8.51
C ASN A 96 -14.88 3.85 7.99
N CYS A 97 -15.66 3.25 7.12
CA CYS A 97 -15.36 1.95 6.52
C CYS A 97 -14.53 2.15 5.24
N VAL A 98 -13.26 2.51 5.38
CA VAL A 98 -12.35 2.76 4.25
C VAL A 98 -11.11 1.88 4.33
N LEU A 99 -10.47 1.63 3.17
CA LEU A 99 -9.23 0.83 3.11
C LEU A 99 -9.35 -0.50 3.86
N LEU A 100 -10.39 -1.28 3.54
CA LEU A 100 -10.62 -2.58 4.19
C LEU A 100 -9.52 -3.61 3.93
N THR A 101 -8.79 -3.47 2.82
CA THR A 101 -7.57 -4.21 2.49
C THR A 101 -6.37 -3.24 2.46
N PRO A 102 -5.11 -3.75 2.50
CA PRO A 102 -3.93 -2.89 2.45
C PRO A 102 -3.92 -1.98 1.22
N LEU A 103 -3.53 -0.72 1.40
CA LEU A 103 -3.38 0.23 0.30
C LEU A 103 -2.36 -0.28 -0.72
N MET A 104 -2.70 -0.16 -2.00
CA MET A 104 -1.79 -0.36 -3.12
C MET A 104 -1.77 0.89 -3.99
N GLY A 105 -0.58 1.42 -4.29
CA GLY A 105 -0.46 2.63 -5.07
C GLY A 105 0.97 3.08 -5.34
N PHE A 106 1.08 4.31 -5.83
CA PHE A 106 2.32 5.05 -6.01
C PHE A 106 2.44 6.11 -4.91
N THR A 107 3.67 6.36 -4.46
CA THR A 107 4.01 7.50 -3.59
C THR A 107 5.28 8.19 -4.08
N SER A 108 5.33 9.51 -4.00
CA SER A 108 6.33 10.31 -4.71
C SER A 108 7.68 10.44 -4.01
N TRP A 109 7.81 10.02 -2.72
CA TRP A 109 8.96 10.41 -1.91
C TRP A 109 10.30 9.89 -2.45
N ASN A 110 10.48 8.56 -2.58
CA ASN A 110 11.75 8.05 -3.09
C ASN A 110 11.94 8.39 -4.56
N ALA A 111 10.84 8.45 -5.34
CA ALA A 111 10.88 8.75 -6.76
C ALA A 111 11.43 10.15 -7.05
N TYR A 112 11.04 11.18 -6.27
CA TYR A 112 11.29 12.58 -6.60
C TYR A 112 11.79 13.42 -5.43
N ALA A 113 11.80 12.89 -4.21
CA ALA A 113 12.10 13.64 -2.98
C ALA A 113 11.32 14.97 -2.92
N ALA A 114 11.95 16.04 -2.44
CA ALA A 114 11.35 17.38 -2.40
C ALA A 114 11.17 18.03 -3.79
N ASP A 115 11.71 17.45 -4.85
CA ASP A 115 11.53 17.94 -6.22
C ASP A 115 10.23 17.41 -6.89
N VAL A 116 9.31 16.92 -6.09
CA VAL A 116 7.96 16.56 -6.54
C VAL A 116 7.22 17.79 -7.09
N SER A 117 6.42 17.58 -8.14
CA SER A 117 5.57 18.61 -8.74
C SER A 117 4.25 18.03 -9.24
N GLN A 118 3.26 18.87 -9.48
CA GLN A 118 1.99 18.46 -10.09
C GLN A 118 2.21 17.72 -11.41
N GLU A 119 3.08 18.26 -12.28
CA GLU A 119 3.42 17.61 -13.56
C GLU A 119 3.97 16.19 -13.36
N LYS A 120 4.89 16.00 -12.39
CA LYS A 120 5.46 14.69 -12.09
C LYS A 120 4.40 13.71 -11.55
N ILE A 121 3.48 14.18 -10.71
CA ILE A 121 2.36 13.37 -10.19
C ILE A 121 1.40 12.97 -11.31
N GLU A 122 1.00 13.91 -12.17
CA GLU A 122 0.14 13.63 -13.32
C GLU A 122 0.83 12.68 -14.32
N HIS A 123 2.14 12.83 -14.53
CA HIS A 123 2.94 11.92 -15.36
C HIS A 123 3.02 10.51 -14.76
N ALA A 124 3.32 10.38 -13.46
CA ALA A 124 3.30 9.09 -12.76
C ALA A 124 1.93 8.42 -12.84
N THR A 125 0.84 9.19 -12.69
CA THR A 125 -0.53 8.69 -12.86
C THR A 125 -0.73 8.07 -14.25
N LYS A 126 -0.31 8.76 -15.30
CA LYS A 126 -0.39 8.27 -16.66
C LYS A 126 0.41 6.98 -16.86
N LEU A 127 1.63 6.94 -16.34
CA LEU A 127 2.48 5.74 -16.42
C LEU A 127 1.89 4.54 -15.67
N MET A 128 1.24 4.75 -14.52
CA MET A 128 0.53 3.68 -13.79
C MET A 128 -0.59 3.06 -14.63
N ILE A 129 -1.27 3.85 -15.45
CA ILE A 129 -2.32 3.38 -16.38
C ILE A 129 -1.70 2.69 -17.59
N GLU A 130 -0.73 3.33 -18.26
CA GLU A 130 -0.13 2.85 -19.51
C GLU A 130 0.68 1.56 -19.32
N SER A 131 1.35 1.40 -18.18
CA SER A 131 2.06 0.16 -17.84
C SER A 131 1.14 -1.01 -17.47
N GLY A 132 -0.14 -0.72 -17.17
CA GLY A 132 -1.11 -1.71 -16.71
C GLY A 132 -1.01 -2.08 -15.23
N ILE A 133 -0.16 -1.40 -14.45
CA ILE A 133 -0.04 -1.62 -13.00
C ILE A 133 -1.40 -1.45 -12.31
N CYS A 134 -2.20 -0.45 -12.71
CA CYS A 134 -3.54 -0.22 -12.16
C CYS A 134 -4.52 -1.37 -12.42
N GLU A 135 -4.27 -2.21 -13.43
CA GLU A 135 -5.10 -3.37 -13.73
C GLU A 135 -4.87 -4.55 -12.77
N TYR A 136 -3.92 -4.40 -11.84
CA TYR A 136 -3.67 -5.32 -10.73
C TYR A 136 -4.16 -4.81 -9.37
N GLY A 137 -4.95 -3.70 -9.35
CA GLY A 137 -5.58 -3.17 -8.13
C GLY A 137 -4.83 -2.02 -7.46
N TYR A 138 -3.73 -1.54 -8.02
CA TYR A 138 -3.09 -0.31 -7.56
C TYR A 138 -3.98 0.89 -7.89
N SER A 139 -4.43 1.60 -6.85
CA SER A 139 -5.50 2.60 -7.01
C SER A 139 -5.22 3.95 -6.34
N TYR A 140 -4.08 4.11 -5.67
CA TYR A 140 -3.72 5.36 -5.00
C TYR A 140 -2.51 6.03 -5.65
N ILE A 141 -2.58 7.36 -5.78
CA ILE A 141 -1.47 8.23 -6.21
C ILE A 141 -1.23 9.22 -5.09
N ASN A 142 -0.13 9.05 -4.35
CA ASN A 142 0.16 9.81 -3.14
C ASN A 142 1.26 10.85 -3.41
N THR A 143 0.92 12.12 -3.19
CA THR A 143 1.88 13.23 -3.15
C THR A 143 2.47 13.31 -1.75
N ASP A 144 3.76 13.02 -1.62
CA ASP A 144 4.51 13.12 -0.38
C ASP A 144 4.96 14.57 -0.10
N SER A 145 5.82 14.81 0.88
CA SER A 145 6.32 16.14 1.25
C SER A 145 6.98 16.88 0.06
N GLY A 146 7.01 18.22 0.11
CA GLY A 146 7.57 19.07 -0.93
C GLY A 146 6.53 19.87 -1.72
N TRP A 147 5.25 19.76 -1.39
CA TRP A 147 4.15 20.53 -2.00
C TRP A 147 3.80 21.81 -1.23
N GLN A 148 4.20 21.91 0.04
CA GLN A 148 3.71 22.89 1.02
C GLN A 148 4.35 24.28 0.81
N LYS A 149 3.58 25.33 1.18
CA LYS A 149 3.95 26.74 1.31
C LYS A 149 3.31 27.31 2.59
N GLU A 150 3.37 28.63 2.76
CA GLU A 150 2.79 29.31 3.93
C GLU A 150 1.28 29.05 4.04
N TYR A 151 0.76 29.26 5.24
CA TYR A 151 -0.68 29.23 5.50
C TYR A 151 -1.40 30.39 4.82
N GLY A 152 -2.60 30.14 4.33
CA GLY A 152 -3.41 31.15 3.67
C GLY A 152 -4.70 30.62 3.07
N GLY A 153 -5.19 31.36 2.09
CA GLY A 153 -6.40 31.00 1.35
C GLY A 153 -7.68 31.06 2.16
N LYS A 154 -8.73 30.45 1.63
CA LYS A 154 -10.10 30.48 2.18
C LYS A 154 -10.19 29.88 3.59
N TYR A 155 -9.37 28.88 3.87
CA TYR A 155 -9.42 28.12 5.11
C TYR A 155 -8.30 28.45 6.09
N ASP A 156 -7.40 29.39 5.75
CA ASP A 156 -6.17 29.64 6.52
C ASP A 156 -5.42 28.31 6.77
N ALA A 157 -5.26 27.53 5.69
CA ALA A 157 -4.64 26.23 5.63
C ALA A 157 -3.27 26.30 4.95
N ILE A 158 -2.50 25.20 4.96
CA ILE A 158 -1.27 25.10 4.19
C ILE A 158 -1.59 25.22 2.70
N MET A 159 -0.99 26.20 2.05
CA MET A 159 -1.15 26.41 0.61
C MET A 159 -0.12 25.61 -0.18
N PRO A 160 -0.41 25.27 -1.45
CA PRO A 160 0.58 24.65 -2.32
C PRO A 160 1.62 25.68 -2.78
N ASN A 161 2.85 25.21 -3.01
CA ASN A 161 3.88 26.03 -3.64
C ASN A 161 3.69 26.12 -5.16
N GLU A 162 4.57 26.84 -5.83
CA GLU A 162 4.48 27.11 -7.27
C GLU A 162 4.62 25.87 -8.16
N LYS A 163 5.15 24.76 -7.63
CA LYS A 163 5.21 23.46 -8.34
C LYS A 163 3.85 22.77 -8.42
N PHE A 164 2.87 23.25 -7.64
CA PHE A 164 1.51 22.72 -7.59
C PHE A 164 0.48 23.81 -7.84
N PRO A 165 0.37 24.31 -9.09
CA PRO A 165 -0.47 25.45 -9.44
C PRO A 165 -1.97 25.22 -9.24
N ASP A 166 -2.44 23.96 -9.31
CA ASP A 166 -3.86 23.61 -9.17
C ASP A 166 -4.06 22.20 -8.60
N MET A 167 -4.04 22.09 -7.27
CA MET A 167 -4.24 20.81 -6.55
C MET A 167 -5.59 20.17 -6.85
N LYS A 168 -6.65 20.98 -7.03
CA LYS A 168 -7.97 20.44 -7.36
C LYS A 168 -7.98 19.80 -8.72
N LYS A 169 -7.43 20.47 -9.73
CA LYS A 169 -7.31 19.90 -11.08
C LYS A 169 -6.48 18.63 -11.09
N MET A 170 -5.39 18.58 -10.33
CA MET A 170 -4.58 17.36 -10.17
C MET A 170 -5.41 16.20 -9.63
N CYS A 171 -6.18 16.41 -8.54
CA CYS A 171 -7.07 15.39 -7.99
C CYS A 171 -8.15 14.98 -9.00
N ASP A 172 -8.80 15.95 -9.67
CA ASP A 172 -9.82 15.67 -10.69
C ASP A 172 -9.23 14.83 -11.85
N THR A 173 -7.99 15.10 -12.25
CA THR A 173 -7.28 14.31 -13.28
C THR A 173 -7.05 12.88 -12.81
N ILE A 174 -6.56 12.68 -11.59
CA ILE A 174 -6.35 11.34 -11.00
C ILE A 174 -7.68 10.59 -10.89
N HIS A 175 -8.72 11.25 -10.40
CA HIS A 175 -10.06 10.67 -10.29
C HIS A 175 -10.66 10.29 -11.65
N SER A 176 -10.36 11.03 -12.72
CA SER A 176 -10.85 10.70 -14.08
C SER A 176 -10.37 9.33 -14.57
N TYR A 177 -9.29 8.79 -14.01
CA TYR A 177 -8.81 7.43 -14.26
C TYR A 177 -9.38 6.39 -13.26
N GLY A 178 -10.27 6.79 -12.34
CA GLY A 178 -10.81 5.92 -11.29
C GLY A 178 -9.85 5.70 -10.12
N LEU A 179 -8.77 6.46 -10.04
CA LEU A 179 -7.76 6.38 -8.99
C LEU A 179 -8.06 7.38 -7.86
N LYS A 180 -7.45 7.17 -6.71
CA LYS A 180 -7.57 8.01 -5.52
C LYS A 180 -6.31 8.83 -5.29
N CYS A 181 -6.47 10.01 -4.69
CA CYS A 181 -5.40 10.98 -4.48
C CYS A 181 -5.02 11.04 -3.00
N GLY A 182 -3.72 10.91 -2.68
CA GLY A 182 -3.21 11.04 -1.32
C GLY A 182 -2.33 12.26 -1.14
N ILE A 183 -2.27 12.76 0.10
CA ILE A 183 -1.45 13.91 0.50
C ILE A 183 -0.63 13.59 1.76
N TYR A 184 0.49 14.25 1.91
CA TYR A 184 1.36 14.21 3.08
C TYR A 184 1.13 15.43 3.97
N SER A 185 1.17 15.23 5.29
CA SER A 185 1.27 16.29 6.29
C SER A 185 1.92 15.78 7.60
N THR A 186 2.09 16.66 8.57
CA THR A 186 2.68 16.38 9.87
C THR A 186 2.03 17.23 10.94
N PRO A 187 1.88 16.78 12.19
CA PRO A 187 1.42 17.62 13.31
C PRO A 187 2.48 18.64 13.77
N MET A 188 3.70 18.51 13.28
CA MET A 188 4.81 19.38 13.68
C MET A 188 4.69 20.78 13.09
N LEU A 189 5.49 21.71 13.60
CA LEU A 189 5.66 23.07 13.07
C LEU A 189 6.26 23.07 11.66
N LYS A 190 7.11 22.07 11.39
CA LYS A 190 7.83 21.92 10.11
C LYS A 190 7.71 20.49 9.60
N ALA A 191 7.58 20.31 8.30
CA ALA A 191 7.59 19.02 7.65
C ALA A 191 9.01 18.44 7.53
N TRP A 192 9.11 17.12 7.30
CA TRP A 192 10.37 16.44 7.05
C TRP A 192 10.87 16.69 5.62
N GLY A 193 12.22 16.56 5.43
CA GLY A 193 12.76 16.49 4.14
C GLY A 193 14.25 16.65 3.88
N CYS A 194 14.65 17.05 2.64
CA CYS A 194 16.04 17.25 2.29
C CYS A 194 16.69 18.37 3.12
N PRO A 195 17.91 18.17 3.66
CA PRO A 195 18.43 18.92 4.81
C PRO A 195 18.49 20.43 4.69
N LYS A 196 18.45 21.02 3.49
CA LYS A 196 18.57 22.47 3.29
C LYS A 196 17.25 23.21 3.03
N GLU A 197 16.21 22.50 2.63
CA GLU A 197 14.94 23.10 2.19
C GLU A 197 13.80 22.87 3.16
N PHE A 198 13.92 21.91 4.03
CA PHE A 198 12.85 21.45 4.93
C PHE A 198 12.73 22.21 6.23
N GLU A 199 13.75 22.91 6.65
CA GLU A 199 13.62 23.76 7.83
C GLU A 199 12.58 24.87 7.66
N SER A 200 12.15 25.13 6.42
CA SER A 200 11.18 26.17 6.06
C SER A 200 9.81 25.68 5.61
N ILE A 201 9.62 24.35 5.37
CA ILE A 201 8.33 23.83 4.90
C ILE A 201 7.35 23.73 6.08
N PRO A 202 6.15 24.36 6.00
CA PRO A 202 5.17 24.34 7.07
C PRO A 202 4.66 22.93 7.38
N GLY A 203 4.55 22.64 8.67
CA GLY A 203 3.78 21.53 9.21
C GLY A 203 2.30 21.91 9.47
N CYS A 204 1.58 21.05 10.15
CA CYS A 204 0.14 21.23 10.40
C CYS A 204 -0.21 22.26 11.48
N THR A 205 0.75 22.64 12.33
CA THR A 205 0.54 23.58 13.45
C THR A 205 1.37 24.85 13.29
N GLN A 206 1.01 25.91 14.05
CA GLN A 206 1.66 27.22 14.03
C GLN A 206 1.91 27.74 15.45
N GLY A 207 2.57 28.91 15.52
CA GLY A 207 2.88 29.60 16.76
C GLY A 207 4.12 29.06 17.45
N GLU A 208 4.22 29.31 18.76
CA GLU A 208 5.33 28.82 19.57
C GLU A 208 5.23 27.31 19.78
N PRO A 209 6.37 26.60 20.00
CA PRO A 209 6.36 25.19 20.35
C PRO A 209 5.56 24.92 21.63
N ASP A 210 4.68 23.92 21.59
CA ASP A 210 3.95 23.44 22.77
C ASP A 210 4.89 22.64 23.67
N GLU A 211 5.02 23.03 24.92
CA GLU A 211 5.91 22.36 25.91
C GLU A 211 5.51 20.88 26.13
N LEU A 212 4.23 20.54 26.01
CA LEU A 212 3.74 19.16 26.15
C LEU A 212 4.30 18.22 25.09
N PHE A 213 4.73 18.76 23.94
CA PHE A 213 5.24 18.00 22.80
C PHE A 213 6.69 18.34 22.45
N ALA A 214 7.46 18.87 23.41
CA ALA A 214 8.88 19.17 23.26
C ALA A 214 9.74 17.93 22.93
N TYR A 215 9.16 16.74 23.07
CA TYR A 215 9.82 15.48 22.72
C TYR A 215 9.82 15.19 21.21
N THR A 216 9.06 15.92 20.40
CA THR A 216 9.03 15.73 18.94
C THR A 216 10.19 16.47 18.27
N ASN A 217 10.67 15.92 17.15
CA ASN A 217 11.88 16.41 16.49
C ASN A 217 11.82 17.88 16.03
N SER A 218 10.65 18.35 15.53
CA SER A 218 10.48 19.72 15.02
C SER A 218 9.51 20.54 15.88
N GLY A 219 9.13 20.02 17.04
CA GLY A 219 8.11 20.64 17.89
C GLY A 219 6.71 20.62 17.26
N ILE A 220 5.69 20.78 18.09
CA ILE A 220 4.30 20.94 17.66
C ILE A 220 3.86 22.32 18.15
N GLY A 221 3.25 23.13 17.28
CA GLY A 221 2.83 24.48 17.62
C GLY A 221 1.56 24.51 18.46
N VAL A 222 1.41 25.56 19.28
CA VAL A 222 0.22 25.76 20.13
C VAL A 222 -1.04 26.11 19.33
N ILE A 223 -0.89 26.56 18.07
CA ILE A 223 -2.00 26.88 17.17
C ILE A 223 -2.28 25.67 16.27
N ARG A 224 -3.42 25.03 16.55
CA ARG A 224 -3.85 23.82 15.83
C ARG A 224 -4.51 24.17 14.50
N LYS A 225 -4.14 23.47 13.42
CA LYS A 225 -4.62 23.72 12.05
C LYS A 225 -5.18 22.48 11.34
N GLU A 226 -5.35 21.37 12.05
CA GLU A 226 -5.84 20.11 11.47
C GLU A 226 -7.15 20.32 10.72
N LYS A 227 -8.12 20.98 11.36
CA LYS A 227 -9.43 21.29 10.76
C LYS A 227 -9.30 22.13 9.48
N ASN A 228 -8.48 23.16 9.52
CA ASN A 228 -8.23 24.05 8.38
C ASN A 228 -7.68 23.27 7.19
N ASN A 229 -6.68 22.45 7.45
CA ASN A 229 -6.02 21.64 6.44
C ASN A 229 -6.96 20.58 5.85
N VAL A 230 -7.73 19.85 6.68
CA VAL A 230 -8.69 18.86 6.22
C VAL A 230 -9.79 19.50 5.36
N GLN A 231 -10.28 20.68 5.72
CA GLN A 231 -11.27 21.41 4.90
C GLN A 231 -10.69 21.76 3.52
N GLN A 232 -9.44 22.20 3.46
CA GLN A 232 -8.75 22.50 2.21
C GLN A 232 -8.52 21.24 1.36
N TRP A 233 -8.04 20.16 1.96
CA TRP A 233 -7.82 18.89 1.26
C TRP A 233 -9.11 18.27 0.75
N THR A 234 -10.20 18.40 1.50
CA THR A 234 -11.55 17.97 1.10
C THR A 234 -12.02 18.74 -0.15
N GLU A 235 -11.82 20.07 -0.18
CA GLU A 235 -12.19 20.91 -1.34
C GLU A 235 -11.35 20.55 -2.57
N TRP A 236 -10.07 20.20 -2.40
CA TRP A 236 -9.21 19.76 -3.49
C TRP A 236 -9.54 18.33 -3.97
N GLY A 237 -10.13 17.49 -3.13
CA GLY A 237 -10.54 16.14 -3.50
C GLY A 237 -9.61 15.01 -3.04
N PHE A 238 -8.77 15.23 -2.05
CA PHE A 238 -7.91 14.16 -1.52
C PHE A 238 -8.70 13.08 -0.79
N ASP A 239 -8.19 11.83 -0.85
CA ASP A 239 -8.80 10.60 -0.34
C ASP A 239 -7.94 9.87 0.70
N TYR A 240 -6.72 10.34 0.93
CA TYR A 240 -5.76 9.67 1.83
C TYR A 240 -4.79 10.67 2.41
N LEU A 241 -4.43 10.47 3.68
CA LEU A 241 -3.42 11.24 4.39
C LEU A 241 -2.30 10.34 4.90
N LYS A 242 -1.04 10.63 4.52
CA LYS A 242 0.17 10.21 5.22
C LYS A 242 0.50 11.27 6.27
N TYR A 243 0.37 10.92 7.55
CA TYR A 243 0.60 11.84 8.67
C TYR A 243 1.85 11.42 9.43
N ASP A 244 2.87 12.28 9.42
CA ASP A 244 4.26 11.91 9.71
C ASP A 244 4.85 12.75 10.83
N TRP A 245 5.30 12.09 11.90
CA TRP A 245 6.09 12.69 12.97
C TRP A 245 6.81 11.64 13.81
N SER A 246 7.77 12.05 14.62
CA SER A 246 8.49 11.15 15.51
C SER A 246 8.76 11.79 16.88
N PRO A 247 8.49 11.04 17.96
CA PRO A 247 7.74 9.79 18.03
C PRO A 247 6.23 10.03 17.93
N CYS A 248 5.51 9.11 17.26
CA CYS A 248 4.07 9.20 17.15
C CYS A 248 3.37 8.96 18.50
N ASP A 249 2.29 9.69 18.74
CA ASP A 249 1.47 9.58 19.92
C ASP A 249 -0.04 9.58 19.58
N PRO A 250 -0.88 8.93 20.43
CA PRO A 250 -2.32 8.85 20.19
C PRO A 250 -3.06 10.19 20.25
N TYR A 251 -2.56 11.20 20.97
CA TYR A 251 -3.22 12.48 21.12
C TYR A 251 -3.23 13.25 19.80
N ASN A 252 -2.06 13.45 19.20
CA ASN A 252 -1.95 14.14 17.91
C ASN A 252 -2.59 13.34 16.78
N ALA A 253 -2.47 12.01 16.81
CA ALA A 253 -3.16 11.14 15.86
C ALA A 253 -4.68 11.31 15.93
N GLU A 254 -5.26 11.36 17.15
CA GLU A 254 -6.70 11.48 17.36
C GLU A 254 -7.24 12.85 16.94
N LEU A 255 -6.49 13.94 17.16
CA LEU A 255 -6.91 15.26 16.71
C LEU A 255 -7.10 15.29 15.17
N MET A 256 -6.13 14.79 14.41
CA MET A 256 -6.23 14.70 12.96
C MET A 256 -7.35 13.73 12.55
N ARG A 257 -7.41 12.54 13.15
CA ARG A 257 -8.43 11.54 12.84
C ARG A 257 -9.85 12.08 12.95
N ARG A 258 -10.16 12.85 14.00
CA ARG A 258 -11.50 13.46 14.21
C ARG A 258 -11.88 14.40 13.06
N GLU A 259 -10.95 15.19 12.58
CA GLU A 259 -11.21 16.10 11.47
C GLU A 259 -11.41 15.35 10.16
N LEU A 260 -10.61 14.28 9.91
CA LEU A 260 -10.79 13.41 8.74
C LEU A 260 -12.16 12.72 8.76
N MET A 261 -12.60 12.20 9.91
CA MET A 261 -13.90 11.56 10.06
C MET A 261 -15.06 12.54 9.85
N ALA A 262 -14.93 13.79 10.33
CA ALA A 262 -15.93 14.84 10.17
C ALA A 262 -16.01 15.39 8.74
N SER A 263 -15.06 15.07 7.88
CA SER A 263 -15.05 15.47 6.48
C SER A 263 -16.22 14.85 5.70
N PRO A 264 -16.86 15.59 4.77
CA PRO A 264 -17.85 15.03 3.84
C PRO A 264 -17.24 14.10 2.77
N ARG A 265 -15.94 13.82 2.83
CA ARG A 265 -15.20 12.88 1.99
C ARG A 265 -14.48 11.87 2.86
N ASP A 266 -14.39 10.63 2.41
CA ASP A 266 -13.62 9.60 3.10
C ASP A 266 -12.12 9.80 2.90
N PHE A 267 -11.37 9.61 3.99
CA PHE A 267 -9.92 9.59 3.98
C PHE A 267 -9.38 8.28 4.55
N GLY A 268 -8.49 7.63 3.79
CA GLY A 268 -7.57 6.67 4.38
C GLY A 268 -6.55 7.39 5.26
N TYR A 269 -6.15 6.78 6.39
CA TYR A 269 -5.29 7.43 7.37
C TYR A 269 -4.08 6.58 7.72
N CYS A 270 -2.89 7.09 7.39
CA CYS A 270 -1.60 6.49 7.73
C CYS A 270 -0.87 7.33 8.77
N VAL A 271 -0.34 6.68 9.80
CA VAL A 271 0.53 7.27 10.82
C VAL A 271 1.95 6.74 10.68
N THR A 272 2.91 7.63 10.55
CA THR A 272 4.34 7.32 10.35
C THR A 272 5.19 8.40 11.07
N VAL A 273 6.43 8.24 11.48
CA VAL A 273 7.39 7.18 11.17
C VAL A 273 7.58 6.24 12.37
N THR A 274 7.34 6.67 13.58
CA THR A 274 7.62 5.93 14.82
C THR A 274 6.33 5.73 15.61
N ALA A 275 5.43 4.87 15.09
CA ALA A 275 4.25 4.42 15.82
C ALA A 275 4.70 3.49 16.96
N ARG A 276 4.77 4.00 18.18
CA ARG A 276 5.30 3.29 19.35
C ARG A 276 4.53 2.01 19.66
N PRO A 277 5.22 0.89 19.98
CA PRO A 277 4.58 -0.39 20.29
C PRO A 277 3.62 -0.37 21.48
N GLU A 278 3.85 0.48 22.48
CA GLU A 278 2.98 0.61 23.64
C GLU A 278 1.57 1.09 23.29
N TYR A 279 1.40 1.76 22.15
CA TYR A 279 0.10 2.23 21.63
C TYR A 279 -0.46 1.34 20.51
N LYS A 280 0.05 0.12 20.36
CA LYS A 280 -0.36 -0.81 19.30
C LYS A 280 -1.88 -0.99 19.19
N ASN A 281 -2.57 -1.06 20.35
CA ASN A 281 -4.03 -1.20 20.38
C ASN A 281 -4.76 0.04 19.82
N TYR A 282 -4.15 1.22 19.92
CA TYR A 282 -4.68 2.43 19.31
C TYR A 282 -4.48 2.38 17.79
N TRP A 283 -3.25 2.15 17.34
CA TRP A 283 -2.91 2.12 15.92
C TRP A 283 -3.76 1.11 15.16
N SER A 284 -3.83 -0.13 15.66
CA SER A 284 -4.59 -1.23 15.03
C SER A 284 -6.11 -1.10 15.07
N LYS A 285 -6.63 -0.01 15.63
CA LYS A 285 -8.06 0.26 15.71
C LYS A 285 -8.48 1.55 15.02
N TYR A 286 -7.59 2.53 14.95
CA TYR A 286 -7.94 3.89 14.54
C TYR A 286 -7.15 4.41 13.34
N CYS A 287 -6.08 3.73 12.92
CA CYS A 287 -5.31 4.09 11.74
C CYS A 287 -5.40 2.98 10.69
N ASN A 288 -5.60 3.32 9.42
CA ASN A 288 -5.64 2.31 8.36
C ASN A 288 -4.27 1.68 8.14
N SER A 289 -3.20 2.47 8.27
CA SER A 289 -1.84 1.93 8.35
C SER A 289 -1.00 2.69 9.37
N TYR A 290 0.01 2.02 9.90
CA TYR A 290 0.94 2.60 10.87
C TYR A 290 2.30 1.94 10.76
N ARG A 291 3.35 2.75 10.84
CA ARG A 291 4.75 2.34 10.67
C ARG A 291 5.56 2.58 11.94
N ASN A 292 6.47 1.66 12.25
CA ASN A 292 7.48 1.82 13.30
C ASN A 292 8.86 1.43 12.77
N GLY A 293 9.71 2.40 12.56
CA GLY A 293 11.07 2.21 12.06
C GLY A 293 11.55 3.42 11.24
N VAL A 294 12.84 3.42 10.95
CA VAL A 294 13.45 4.41 10.04
C VAL A 294 12.97 4.20 8.59
N ASP A 295 13.28 5.12 7.71
CA ASP A 295 12.94 5.00 6.31
C ASP A 295 13.71 3.89 5.60
N THR A 296 13.11 3.33 4.54
CA THR A 296 13.80 2.39 3.64
C THR A 296 14.75 3.13 2.71
N PHE A 297 15.93 2.53 2.44
CA PHE A 297 17.00 3.13 1.65
C PHE A 297 17.54 2.23 0.52
N GLY A 298 16.82 1.20 0.11
CA GLY A 298 17.11 0.38 -1.08
C GLY A 298 18.38 -0.48 -1.00
N TYR A 299 18.89 -0.81 0.19
CA TYR A 299 20.03 -1.70 0.37
C TYR A 299 19.85 -2.72 1.50
N TRP A 300 20.50 -3.88 1.36
CA TRP A 300 20.25 -5.06 2.19
C TRP A 300 20.40 -4.82 3.71
N GLN A 301 21.46 -4.12 4.16
CA GLN A 301 21.65 -3.90 5.60
C GLN A 301 20.51 -3.05 6.20
N ASN A 302 20.06 -1.99 5.49
CA ASN A 302 18.92 -1.20 5.94
C ASN A 302 17.65 -2.05 6.02
N PHE A 303 17.41 -2.91 5.02
CA PHE A 303 16.29 -3.86 5.07
C PHE A 303 16.38 -4.76 6.32
N MET A 304 17.53 -5.31 6.65
CA MET A 304 17.71 -6.17 7.83
C MET A 304 17.48 -5.43 9.16
N ASP A 305 17.93 -4.18 9.24
CA ASP A 305 17.70 -3.33 10.43
C ASP A 305 16.21 -3.06 10.62
N LEU A 306 15.49 -2.71 9.54
CA LEU A 306 14.07 -2.49 9.52
C LEU A 306 13.28 -3.78 9.83
N TYR A 307 13.66 -4.90 9.23
CA TYR A 307 13.03 -6.18 9.52
C TYR A 307 13.14 -6.55 11.01
N GLY A 308 14.26 -6.24 11.65
CA GLY A 308 14.44 -6.37 13.09
C GLY A 308 13.42 -5.55 13.90
N CYS A 309 13.22 -4.29 13.54
CA CYS A 309 12.22 -3.40 14.16
C CYS A 309 10.78 -3.91 13.95
N TYR A 310 10.48 -4.44 12.78
CA TYR A 310 9.13 -4.85 12.40
C TYR A 310 8.68 -6.17 13.02
N LYS A 311 9.59 -7.04 13.47
CA LYS A 311 9.24 -8.37 14.03
C LYS A 311 8.14 -8.32 15.10
N SER A 312 8.09 -7.27 15.94
CA SER A 312 7.09 -7.12 17.01
C SER A 312 5.68 -6.77 16.50
N PHE A 313 5.55 -6.28 15.27
CA PHE A 313 4.28 -5.82 14.67
C PHE A 313 3.74 -6.73 13.57
N ILE A 314 4.57 -7.63 13.02
CA ILE A 314 4.23 -8.50 11.88
C ILE A 314 2.93 -9.30 12.09
N THR A 315 2.52 -9.53 13.33
CA THR A 315 1.31 -10.28 13.67
C THR A 315 0.07 -9.40 13.91
N SER A 316 0.07 -8.13 13.51
CA SER A 316 -0.96 -7.14 13.88
C SER A 316 -1.98 -6.83 12.79
N MET A 317 -2.15 -7.71 11.81
CA MET A 317 -3.11 -7.46 10.73
C MET A 317 -4.56 -7.61 11.23
N ASN A 318 -5.38 -6.57 10.96
CA ASN A 318 -6.82 -6.57 11.15
C ASN A 318 -7.49 -5.95 9.91
N LYS A 319 -8.76 -6.25 9.70
CA LYS A 319 -9.56 -5.64 8.63
C LYS A 319 -9.52 -4.10 8.74
N GLY A 320 -9.04 -3.44 7.70
CA GLY A 320 -8.92 -1.98 7.64
C GLY A 320 -7.75 -1.39 8.44
N HIS A 321 -6.89 -2.22 9.05
CA HIS A 321 -5.78 -1.75 9.91
C HIS A 321 -4.54 -2.62 9.69
N PHE A 322 -3.48 -2.04 9.10
CA PHE A 322 -2.31 -2.77 8.62
C PHE A 322 -1.02 -2.16 9.13
N PHE A 323 -0.07 -3.03 9.50
CA PHE A 323 1.28 -2.58 9.79
C PHE A 323 2.01 -2.28 8.47
N ASP A 324 2.60 -1.09 8.37
CA ASP A 324 3.25 -0.58 7.17
C ASP A 324 4.76 -0.86 7.21
N LEU A 325 5.25 -1.58 6.23
CA LEU A 325 6.66 -1.90 6.02
C LEU A 325 7.38 -0.84 5.17
N ASP A 326 6.82 0.36 5.09
CA ASP A 326 7.30 1.49 4.31
C ASP A 326 7.22 1.32 2.78
N MET A 327 7.56 2.37 2.07
CA MET A 327 7.56 2.43 0.61
C MET A 327 8.45 1.33 0.01
N LEU A 328 8.10 0.91 -1.22
CA LEU A 328 8.96 0.05 -2.01
C LEU A 328 10.09 0.88 -2.64
N ASP A 329 11.28 0.63 -2.19
CA ASP A 329 12.55 1.19 -2.66
C ASP A 329 13.18 0.32 -3.77
N ILE A 330 12.33 -0.20 -4.66
CA ILE A 330 12.69 -1.03 -5.81
C ILE A 330 12.60 -0.18 -7.08
N GLY A 331 13.68 -0.08 -7.83
CA GLY A 331 13.77 0.71 -9.06
C GLY A 331 14.59 1.99 -8.92
N ASP A 332 14.64 2.79 -9.99
CA ASP A 332 15.36 4.07 -10.03
C ASP A 332 14.62 5.15 -9.23
N CYS A 333 15.34 5.97 -8.47
CA CYS A 333 14.78 7.03 -7.64
C CYS A 333 15.76 8.21 -7.47
N ASP A 334 15.23 9.39 -7.11
CA ASP A 334 16.04 10.59 -6.88
C ASP A 334 16.53 10.74 -5.44
N LEU A 335 15.86 10.07 -4.48
CA LEU A 335 16.21 10.18 -3.07
C LEU A 335 17.58 9.59 -2.77
N PHE A 336 17.98 8.52 -3.47
CA PHE A 336 19.23 7.82 -3.25
C PHE A 336 20.18 8.04 -4.43
N THR A 337 21.34 8.61 -4.17
CA THR A 337 22.35 8.90 -5.19
C THR A 337 22.86 7.65 -5.93
N ASP A 338 22.83 6.49 -5.26
CA ASP A 338 23.28 5.20 -5.82
C ASP A 338 22.12 4.32 -6.32
N GLY A 339 20.86 4.83 -6.27
CA GLY A 339 19.66 4.10 -6.65
C GLY A 339 19.37 2.89 -5.76
N CYS A 340 18.50 1.99 -6.24
CA CYS A 340 18.23 0.72 -5.58
C CYS A 340 19.44 -0.24 -5.73
N GLN A 341 20.00 -0.65 -4.60
CA GLN A 341 21.17 -1.55 -4.53
C GLN A 341 20.76 -3.02 -4.33
N TYR A 342 19.48 -3.33 -4.20
CA TYR A 342 19.01 -4.71 -4.09
C TYR A 342 19.32 -5.51 -5.36
N THR A 343 19.84 -6.71 -5.21
CA THR A 343 19.83 -7.72 -6.28
C THR A 343 18.39 -8.06 -6.69
N GLU A 344 18.19 -8.68 -7.83
CA GLU A 344 16.86 -9.11 -8.26
C GLU A 344 16.19 -10.06 -7.24
N ASP A 345 16.95 -10.98 -6.64
CA ASP A 345 16.43 -11.88 -5.59
C ASP A 345 16.04 -11.12 -4.31
N GLU A 346 16.81 -10.12 -3.90
CA GLU A 346 16.46 -9.26 -2.76
C GLU A 346 15.22 -8.42 -3.06
N GLN A 347 15.05 -7.90 -4.28
CA GLN A 347 13.83 -7.21 -4.70
C GLN A 347 12.59 -8.13 -4.59
N ILE A 348 12.71 -9.39 -5.03
CA ILE A 348 11.64 -10.40 -4.88
C ILE A 348 11.34 -10.63 -3.39
N LEU A 349 12.37 -10.73 -2.53
CA LEU A 349 12.22 -10.96 -1.11
C LEU A 349 11.53 -9.78 -0.41
N VAL A 350 11.99 -8.55 -0.67
CA VAL A 350 11.44 -7.31 -0.10
C VAL A 350 9.96 -7.13 -0.46
N TYR A 351 9.60 -7.41 -1.71
CA TYR A 351 8.20 -7.37 -2.16
C TYR A 351 7.36 -8.49 -1.53
N SER A 352 7.89 -9.74 -1.52
CA SER A 352 7.21 -10.89 -0.94
C SER A 352 6.87 -10.68 0.54
N LEU A 353 7.79 -10.10 1.30
CA LEU A 353 7.57 -9.82 2.71
C LEU A 353 6.36 -8.88 2.90
N ARG A 354 6.29 -7.78 2.15
CA ARG A 354 5.15 -6.85 2.22
C ARG A 354 3.83 -7.52 1.85
N ALA A 355 3.81 -8.25 0.75
CA ALA A 355 2.61 -8.95 0.30
C ALA A 355 2.16 -10.01 1.30
N PHE A 356 3.09 -10.84 1.78
CA PHE A 356 2.78 -11.93 2.71
C PHE A 356 2.32 -11.42 4.08
N MET A 357 2.88 -10.32 4.56
CA MET A 357 2.52 -9.72 5.86
C MET A 357 1.27 -8.83 5.78
N GLY A 358 0.70 -8.59 4.60
CA GLY A 358 -0.45 -7.70 4.41
C GLY A 358 -0.12 -6.24 4.70
N SER A 359 1.10 -5.81 4.38
CA SER A 359 1.51 -4.41 4.44
C SER A 359 0.98 -3.63 3.24
N PRO A 360 0.72 -2.32 3.35
CA PRO A 360 0.56 -1.47 2.18
C PRO A 360 1.69 -1.69 1.16
N ILE A 361 1.35 -1.64 -0.13
CA ILE A 361 2.32 -1.75 -1.23
C ILE A 361 2.33 -0.41 -1.96
N GLN A 362 3.31 0.42 -1.64
CA GLN A 362 3.47 1.75 -2.19
C GLN A 362 4.74 1.79 -3.06
N ILE A 363 4.57 1.73 -4.39
CA ILE A 363 5.66 1.87 -5.35
C ILE A 363 6.21 3.30 -5.24
N SER A 364 7.52 3.45 -5.06
CA SER A 364 8.14 4.76 -4.89
C SER A 364 9.42 4.90 -5.72
N CYS A 365 9.30 4.67 -7.03
CA CYS A 365 10.40 4.79 -8.00
C CYS A 365 9.92 5.52 -9.27
N LYS A 366 10.86 5.86 -10.16
CA LYS A 366 10.57 6.42 -11.48
C LYS A 366 9.96 5.36 -12.37
N LEU A 367 8.66 5.46 -12.62
CA LEU A 367 7.88 4.44 -13.34
C LEU A 367 8.29 4.30 -14.81
N ASP A 368 8.83 5.36 -15.42
CA ASP A 368 9.39 5.35 -16.79
C ASP A 368 10.72 4.60 -16.92
N LYS A 369 11.32 4.19 -15.79
CA LYS A 369 12.57 3.43 -15.72
C LYS A 369 12.38 1.97 -15.33
N LEU A 370 11.14 1.51 -15.13
CA LEU A 370 10.87 0.14 -14.75
C LEU A 370 11.33 -0.85 -15.82
N THR A 371 12.06 -1.86 -15.39
CA THR A 371 12.39 -3.02 -16.23
C THR A 371 11.20 -3.98 -16.34
N GLU A 372 11.20 -4.86 -17.34
CA GLU A 372 10.20 -5.93 -17.47
C GLU A 372 10.15 -6.83 -16.22
N PHE A 373 11.30 -7.08 -15.60
CA PHE A 373 11.40 -7.81 -14.35
C PHE A 373 10.65 -7.07 -13.22
N GLN A 374 10.93 -5.79 -13.00
CA GLN A 374 10.29 -5.00 -11.94
C GLN A 374 8.79 -4.84 -12.18
N LEU A 375 8.37 -4.63 -13.43
CA LEU A 375 6.96 -4.61 -13.78
C LEU A 375 6.29 -5.95 -13.44
N SER A 376 6.94 -7.08 -13.78
CA SER A 376 6.42 -8.41 -13.45
C SER A 376 6.38 -8.69 -11.95
N LEU A 377 7.32 -8.11 -11.18
CA LEU A 377 7.33 -8.16 -9.73
C LEU A 377 6.09 -7.47 -9.15
N PHE A 378 5.78 -6.24 -9.62
CA PHE A 378 4.62 -5.46 -9.14
C PHE A 378 3.28 -6.01 -9.66
N CYS A 379 3.28 -6.78 -10.72
CA CYS A 379 2.08 -7.24 -11.43
C CYS A 379 1.84 -8.76 -11.31
N ASN A 380 2.36 -9.42 -10.28
CA ASN A 380 2.03 -10.82 -10.00
C ASN A 380 0.72 -10.91 -9.19
N GLU A 381 -0.39 -11.25 -9.86
CA GLU A 381 -1.71 -11.30 -9.24
C GLU A 381 -1.85 -12.37 -8.14
N GLU A 382 -1.03 -13.44 -8.15
CA GLU A 382 -1.09 -14.48 -7.10
C GLU A 382 -0.40 -14.01 -5.83
N ILE A 383 0.68 -13.26 -5.93
CA ILE A 383 1.34 -12.61 -4.79
C ILE A 383 0.49 -11.45 -4.26
N ILE A 384 -0.12 -10.65 -5.16
CA ILE A 384 -1.05 -9.59 -4.76
C ILE A 384 -2.26 -10.16 -4.03
N ALA A 385 -2.79 -11.32 -4.47
CA ALA A 385 -3.90 -11.97 -3.79
C ALA A 385 -3.59 -12.32 -2.32
N LEU A 386 -2.35 -12.64 -1.98
CA LEU A 386 -1.94 -12.80 -0.58
C LEU A 386 -2.06 -11.48 0.19
N ASN A 387 -1.61 -10.37 -0.39
CA ASN A 387 -1.70 -9.05 0.23
C ASN A 387 -3.16 -8.65 0.49
N GLN A 388 -4.03 -8.89 -0.48
CA GLN A 388 -5.44 -8.49 -0.49
C GLN A 388 -6.40 -9.54 0.10
N ASP A 389 -5.87 -10.62 0.73
CA ASP A 389 -6.68 -11.70 1.28
C ASP A 389 -7.56 -11.24 2.45
N ILE A 390 -8.86 -11.52 2.35
CA ILE A 390 -9.89 -11.03 3.28
C ILE A 390 -10.10 -11.89 4.54
N ALA A 391 -9.32 -12.94 4.75
CA ALA A 391 -9.29 -13.64 6.02
C ALA A 391 -8.71 -12.78 7.15
N PHE A 392 -7.91 -11.76 6.81
CA PHE A 392 -7.21 -10.88 7.75
C PHE A 392 -6.43 -11.65 8.82
N LYS A 393 -5.85 -12.77 8.43
CA LYS A 393 -5.03 -13.58 9.35
C LYS A 393 -3.58 -13.14 9.29
N SER A 394 -3.05 -12.81 10.45
CA SER A 394 -1.61 -12.52 10.58
C SER A 394 -0.77 -13.76 10.29
N ALA A 395 0.38 -13.55 9.66
CA ALA A 395 1.39 -14.58 9.48
C ALA A 395 1.92 -15.07 10.83
N LYS A 396 2.18 -16.38 10.93
CA LYS A 396 2.75 -17.00 12.13
C LYS A 396 4.11 -17.61 11.78
N PRO A 397 5.15 -17.43 12.62
CA PRO A 397 6.41 -18.11 12.42
C PRO A 397 6.23 -19.63 12.53
N MET A 398 6.90 -20.38 11.65
CA MET A 398 6.97 -21.85 11.66
C MET A 398 8.36 -22.31 12.09
N VAL A 399 9.37 -22.03 11.25
CA VAL A 399 10.75 -22.42 11.45
C VAL A 399 11.59 -21.14 11.44
N MET A 400 12.36 -20.96 12.50
CA MET A 400 13.28 -19.83 12.67
C MET A 400 14.65 -20.41 13.03
N ILE A 401 15.59 -20.30 12.09
CA ILE A 401 16.96 -20.76 12.27
C ILE A 401 17.85 -19.52 12.24
N GLU A 402 18.47 -19.20 13.36
CA GLU A 402 19.46 -18.13 13.51
C GLU A 402 20.71 -18.73 14.15
N ASN A 403 21.69 -19.09 13.34
CA ASN A 403 22.94 -19.72 13.82
C ASN A 403 24.14 -19.33 12.93
N GLY A 404 24.89 -18.33 13.34
CA GLY A 404 26.00 -17.78 12.59
C GLY A 404 25.52 -17.22 11.24
N ASP A 405 26.12 -17.72 10.16
CA ASP A 405 25.79 -17.30 8.79
C ASP A 405 24.47 -17.87 8.27
N LYS A 406 23.84 -18.80 9.00
CA LYS A 406 22.52 -19.35 8.68
C LYS A 406 21.42 -18.52 9.31
N CYS A 407 20.52 -17.98 8.49
CA CYS A 407 19.35 -17.25 8.93
C CYS A 407 18.17 -17.57 8.02
N PHE A 408 17.32 -18.52 8.44
CA PHE A 408 16.13 -18.94 7.70
C PHE A 408 14.89 -18.67 8.51
N HIS A 409 13.99 -17.86 7.95
CA HIS A 409 12.70 -17.53 8.55
C HIS A 409 11.57 -18.05 7.68
N THR A 410 10.72 -18.89 8.27
CA THR A 410 9.54 -19.44 7.59
C THR A 410 8.27 -18.99 8.32
N TYR A 411 7.30 -18.54 7.54
CA TYR A 411 5.99 -18.10 8.01
C TYR A 411 4.87 -18.87 7.34
N LYS A 412 3.79 -19.15 8.10
CA LYS A 412 2.52 -19.72 7.61
C LYS A 412 1.39 -18.72 7.82
N ARG A 413 0.50 -18.59 6.84
CA ARG A 413 -0.66 -17.72 6.89
C ARG A 413 -1.89 -18.43 6.34
N LYS A 414 -3.00 -18.50 7.12
CA LYS A 414 -4.29 -19.02 6.63
C LYS A 414 -4.94 -18.01 5.71
N LEU A 415 -5.56 -18.49 4.62
CA LEU A 415 -6.25 -17.72 3.60
C LEU A 415 -7.76 -17.87 3.68
N ASN A 416 -8.48 -16.98 3.02
CA ASN A 416 -9.94 -16.94 3.05
C ASN A 416 -10.61 -18.15 2.39
N ASP A 417 -9.97 -18.75 1.41
CA ASP A 417 -10.48 -19.92 0.69
C ASP A 417 -10.24 -21.28 1.43
N GLY A 418 -9.76 -21.22 2.68
CA GLY A 418 -9.46 -22.39 3.49
C GLY A 418 -8.05 -22.95 3.33
N SER A 419 -7.33 -22.58 2.27
CA SER A 419 -5.93 -22.92 2.07
C SER A 419 -5.00 -22.12 3.01
N TYR A 420 -3.70 -22.36 2.90
CA TYR A 420 -2.71 -21.52 3.56
C TYR A 420 -1.51 -21.22 2.66
N ALA A 421 -0.82 -20.14 2.94
CA ALA A 421 0.43 -19.81 2.29
C ALA A 421 1.63 -20.04 3.22
N ILE A 422 2.76 -20.43 2.62
CA ILE A 422 4.06 -20.52 3.29
C ILE A 422 5.03 -19.60 2.57
N MET A 423 5.76 -18.78 3.33
CA MET A 423 6.88 -17.99 2.84
C MET A 423 8.15 -18.44 3.57
N ILE A 424 9.18 -18.74 2.79
CA ILE A 424 10.50 -19.16 3.28
C ILE A 424 11.52 -18.13 2.82
N MET A 425 12.24 -17.54 3.75
CA MET A 425 13.30 -16.57 3.47
C MET A 425 14.65 -17.09 3.95
N ASN A 426 15.66 -17.00 3.11
CA ASN A 426 17.05 -17.10 3.53
C ASN A 426 17.60 -15.67 3.67
N LEU A 427 17.75 -15.23 4.90
CA LEU A 427 18.29 -13.92 5.26
C LEU A 427 19.80 -13.95 5.58
N GLY A 428 20.37 -15.15 5.58
CA GLY A 428 21.81 -15.39 5.85
C GLY A 428 22.67 -15.39 4.61
N SER A 429 23.97 -15.61 4.80
CA SER A 429 25.00 -15.58 3.76
C SER A 429 25.35 -16.96 3.18
N VAL A 430 24.75 -18.05 3.69
CA VAL A 430 25.02 -19.42 3.21
C VAL A 430 23.78 -20.06 2.58
N ALA A 431 24.00 -20.84 1.54
CA ALA A 431 22.96 -21.67 0.94
C ALA A 431 22.74 -22.95 1.76
N ASP A 432 21.50 -23.40 1.86
CA ASP A 432 21.15 -24.69 2.48
C ASP A 432 19.87 -25.28 1.91
N ASN A 433 19.63 -26.55 2.19
CA ASN A 433 18.41 -27.26 1.87
C ASN A 433 17.50 -27.27 3.09
N ILE A 434 16.31 -26.71 2.95
CA ILE A 434 15.34 -26.57 4.03
C ILE A 434 14.17 -27.52 3.80
N PRO A 435 13.97 -28.53 4.65
CA PRO A 435 12.74 -29.33 4.64
C PRO A 435 11.61 -28.57 5.34
N ILE A 436 10.48 -28.43 4.67
CA ILE A 436 9.25 -27.87 5.24
C ILE A 436 8.22 -29.00 5.28
N TYR A 437 7.89 -29.46 6.48
CA TYR A 437 6.86 -30.47 6.70
C TYR A 437 5.49 -29.81 6.64
N LEU A 438 4.63 -30.34 5.79
CA LEU A 438 3.22 -29.94 5.70
C LEU A 438 2.40 -30.75 6.68
N ASP A 439 1.23 -30.24 7.06
CA ASP A 439 0.36 -30.94 8.02
C ASP A 439 -0.19 -32.25 7.42
N GLU A 440 -0.42 -32.26 6.08
CA GLU A 440 -0.93 -33.42 5.32
C GLU A 440 -0.33 -33.44 3.89
N TYR A 441 -0.56 -34.54 3.17
CA TYR A 441 -0.20 -34.68 1.75
C TYR A 441 -1.04 -33.69 0.93
N SER A 442 -0.45 -32.66 0.38
CA SER A 442 -1.12 -31.45 -0.11
C SER A 442 -0.73 -31.09 -1.54
N SER A 443 -1.62 -30.40 -2.23
CA SER A 443 -1.34 -29.69 -3.47
C SER A 443 -0.54 -28.43 -3.17
N VAL A 444 0.54 -28.21 -3.94
CA VAL A 444 1.48 -27.10 -3.75
C VAL A 444 1.57 -26.24 -5.02
N ARG A 445 1.39 -24.93 -4.89
CA ARG A 445 1.58 -23.99 -5.98
C ARG A 445 2.65 -22.96 -5.66
N ASP A 446 3.65 -22.86 -6.52
CA ASP A 446 4.64 -21.79 -6.48
C ASP A 446 4.02 -20.50 -7.05
N LEU A 447 3.84 -19.49 -6.20
CA LEU A 447 3.10 -18.28 -6.57
C LEU A 447 3.92 -17.32 -7.43
N TRP A 448 5.25 -17.32 -7.32
CA TRP A 448 6.09 -16.49 -8.17
C TRP A 448 6.19 -17.07 -9.59
N ALA A 449 6.41 -18.36 -9.69
CA ALA A 449 6.50 -19.06 -10.98
C ALA A 449 5.12 -19.34 -11.59
N LYS A 450 4.04 -19.20 -10.83
CA LYS A 450 2.65 -19.56 -11.21
C LYS A 450 2.56 -21.03 -11.68
N LYS A 451 3.25 -21.93 -10.96
CA LYS A 451 3.36 -23.35 -11.32
C LYS A 451 2.84 -24.25 -10.20
N ASP A 452 2.05 -25.25 -10.58
CA ASP A 452 1.71 -26.33 -9.67
C ASP A 452 2.90 -27.30 -9.60
N LEU A 453 3.27 -27.68 -8.40
CA LEU A 453 4.29 -28.67 -8.10
C LEU A 453 3.66 -30.04 -7.85
N GLU A 454 4.47 -31.09 -7.77
CA GLU A 454 3.99 -32.41 -7.33
C GLU A 454 3.44 -32.32 -5.91
N LYS A 455 2.35 -33.05 -5.66
CA LYS A 455 1.78 -33.18 -4.31
C LYS A 455 2.80 -33.79 -3.37
N THR A 456 2.86 -33.31 -2.17
CA THR A 456 3.81 -33.76 -1.16
C THR A 456 3.34 -33.46 0.26
N ASP A 457 3.92 -34.14 1.23
CA ASP A 457 3.87 -33.80 2.66
C ASP A 457 5.16 -33.14 3.15
N VAL A 458 6.21 -33.10 2.29
CA VAL A 458 7.49 -32.44 2.61
C VAL A 458 8.00 -31.68 1.40
N LEU A 459 8.22 -30.38 1.54
CA LEU A 459 8.91 -29.55 0.55
C LEU A 459 10.40 -29.52 0.86
N TYR A 460 11.23 -30.06 -0.01
CA TYR A 460 12.69 -29.92 0.06
C TYR A 460 13.14 -28.78 -0.83
N ILE A 461 13.54 -27.66 -0.24
CA ILE A 461 13.83 -26.42 -0.97
C ILE A 461 15.28 -26.04 -0.77
N HIS A 462 16.04 -25.97 -1.86
CA HIS A 462 17.35 -25.33 -1.85
C HIS A 462 17.17 -23.82 -1.81
N MET A 463 17.77 -23.14 -0.81
CA MET A 463 17.66 -21.70 -0.63
C MET A 463 19.06 -21.07 -0.73
N LYS A 464 19.29 -20.24 -1.75
CA LYS A 464 20.50 -19.41 -1.84
C LYS A 464 20.42 -18.21 -0.88
N PRO A 465 21.56 -17.56 -0.56
CA PRO A 465 21.55 -16.34 0.22
C PRO A 465 20.59 -15.29 -0.34
N HIS A 466 19.91 -14.56 0.55
CA HIS A 466 19.02 -13.44 0.24
C HIS A 466 17.90 -13.78 -0.76
N THR A 467 17.34 -15.00 -0.66
CA THR A 467 16.26 -15.46 -1.54
C THR A 467 14.98 -15.75 -0.76
N VAL A 468 13.87 -15.79 -1.47
CA VAL A 468 12.54 -16.12 -0.93
C VAL A 468 11.84 -17.15 -1.82
N ARG A 469 11.00 -17.98 -1.23
CA ARG A 469 10.03 -18.82 -1.94
C ARG A 469 8.67 -18.66 -1.28
N VAL A 470 7.62 -18.57 -2.08
CA VAL A 470 6.24 -18.37 -1.61
C VAL A 470 5.34 -19.40 -2.26
N PHE A 471 4.69 -20.20 -1.42
CA PHE A 471 3.81 -21.29 -1.86
C PHE A 471 2.41 -21.11 -1.31
N LYS A 472 1.42 -21.50 -2.09
CA LYS A 472 0.06 -21.76 -1.61
C LYS A 472 -0.11 -23.27 -1.47
N ILE A 473 -0.65 -23.68 -0.34
CA ILE A 473 -0.87 -25.08 0.03
C ILE A 473 -2.37 -25.31 0.16
N THR A 474 -2.87 -26.31 -0.54
CA THR A 474 -4.27 -26.73 -0.45
C THR A 474 -4.29 -28.18 0.01
N GLU A 475 -4.88 -28.41 1.17
CA GLU A 475 -5.08 -29.74 1.72
C GLU A 475 -6.18 -30.46 0.93
N ASP A 476 -5.96 -31.73 0.57
CA ASP A 476 -6.99 -32.54 -0.07
C ASP A 476 -7.96 -33.01 1.02
N ILE A 477 -9.19 -32.50 1.03
CA ILE A 477 -10.26 -32.88 1.96
C ILE A 477 -10.87 -34.19 1.51
#